data_11715a756ef50b281c6b213545adb734
#
_entry.id   11715a756ef50b281c6b213545adb734
#
_cell.length_a   1.000
_cell.length_b   1.000
_cell.length_c   1.000
_cell.angle_alpha   90.00
_cell.angle_beta   90.00
_cell.angle_gamma   90.00
#
_symmetry.space_group_name_H-M   'P 1'
#
loop_
_entity.id
_entity.type
_entity.pdbx_description
1 polymer ?
#
loop_
_entity_poly.entity_id
_entity_poly.type
_entity_poly.pdbx_seq_one_letter_code
_entity_poly.pdbx_strand_id
1 'polypeptide(L)'
;MPLLLRKIRKGKWYKNDSVLWLGENEIQADALGDIVTSSNTLSVWLVEDDKSNLEQIIIALASGCDNISNFDYALLNVDLLSNFGIKIETKEGSTPYARANQWHRDLVELTTNKLFKLAEAMFILSDRERVAEKTVLNWIKDAVRNGQIDKTKLSAGITKKLD
;
A
#
# COMPACT_ATOMS: atom_id res chain seq x y z
N MET A 1 -4.87 14.92 -9.97
CA MET A 1 -5.44 13.61 -10.36
C MET A 1 -5.40 12.68 -9.18
N PRO A 2 -6.53 12.06 -8.79
CA PRO A 2 -6.55 11.20 -7.62
C PRO A 2 -5.67 9.96 -7.84
N LEU A 3 -4.93 9.60 -6.80
CA LEU A 3 -4.05 8.45 -6.77
C LEU A 3 -4.54 7.42 -5.77
N LEU A 4 -4.21 6.16 -6.01
CA LEU A 4 -4.45 5.07 -5.08
C LEU A 4 -3.12 4.48 -4.61
N LEU A 5 -2.93 4.43 -3.30
CA LEU A 5 -1.76 3.82 -2.69
C LEU A 5 -1.99 2.31 -2.51
N ARG A 6 -1.01 1.52 -2.96
CA ARG A 6 -0.88 0.12 -2.61
C ARG A 6 0.45 -0.13 -1.91
N LYS A 7 0.41 -0.75 -0.74
CA LYS A 7 1.63 -1.23 -0.06
C LYS A 7 2.24 -2.37 -0.89
N ILE A 8 3.55 -2.31 -1.09
CA ILE A 8 4.30 -3.30 -1.88
C ILE A 8 5.60 -3.69 -1.16
N ARG A 9 6.27 -4.70 -1.67
CA ARG A 9 7.65 -5.04 -1.33
C ARG A 9 8.55 -4.53 -2.46
N LYS A 10 9.05 -3.30 -2.33
CA LYS A 10 9.75 -2.57 -3.39
C LYS A 10 10.78 -3.43 -4.16
N GLY A 11 11.58 -4.21 -3.45
CA GLY A 11 12.60 -5.07 -4.09
C GLY A 11 12.06 -6.14 -5.04
N LYS A 12 10.76 -6.46 -5.00
CA LYS A 12 10.10 -7.39 -5.93
C LYS A 12 9.68 -6.73 -7.24
N TRP A 13 9.54 -5.41 -7.23
CA TRP A 13 9.07 -4.59 -8.36
C TRP A 13 10.19 -3.91 -9.13
N TYR A 14 11.45 -4.20 -8.81
CA TYR A 14 12.59 -3.69 -9.54
C TYR A 14 13.37 -4.83 -10.18
N LYS A 15 13.84 -4.58 -11.40
CA LYS A 15 14.95 -5.34 -11.97
C LYS A 15 16.17 -5.06 -11.09
N ASN A 16 16.80 -6.09 -10.59
CA ASN A 16 18.09 -5.96 -9.94
C ASN A 16 19.12 -6.79 -10.71
N ASP A 17 20.38 -6.39 -10.65
CA ASP A 17 21.49 -7.02 -11.39
C ASP A 17 21.72 -8.49 -10.98
N SER A 18 21.14 -8.96 -9.89
CA SER A 18 21.20 -10.35 -9.45
C SER A 18 20.22 -11.29 -10.18
N VAL A 19 19.28 -10.73 -10.97
CA VAL A 19 18.26 -11.50 -11.69
C VAL A 19 18.52 -11.40 -13.20
N LEU A 20 19.63 -11.98 -13.66
CA LEU A 20 20.14 -11.86 -15.02
C LEU A 20 19.23 -12.42 -16.11
N TRP A 21 18.33 -13.36 -15.74
CA TRP A 21 17.40 -14.01 -16.66
C TRP A 21 16.13 -13.17 -16.94
N LEU A 22 15.91 -12.08 -16.19
CA LEU A 22 14.73 -11.25 -16.33
C LEU A 22 14.88 -10.27 -17.49
N GLY A 23 13.91 -10.22 -18.39
CA GLY A 23 13.87 -9.27 -19.50
C GLY A 23 13.76 -7.82 -19.03
N GLU A 24 13.97 -6.87 -19.92
CA GLU A 24 14.04 -5.44 -19.60
C GLU A 24 12.71 -4.90 -19.05
N ASN A 25 11.58 -5.42 -19.55
CA ASN A 25 10.23 -5.01 -19.17
C ASN A 25 9.47 -6.12 -18.41
N GLU A 26 10.19 -6.99 -17.74
CA GLU A 26 9.60 -8.09 -16.97
C GLU A 26 9.75 -7.84 -15.47
N ILE A 27 8.77 -8.33 -14.71
CA ILE A 27 8.79 -8.34 -13.24
C ILE A 27 8.92 -9.77 -12.73
N GLN A 28 9.52 -9.91 -11.56
CA GLN A 28 9.59 -11.20 -10.88
C GLN A 28 8.19 -11.69 -10.54
N ALA A 29 7.91 -12.98 -10.74
CA ALA A 29 6.61 -13.57 -10.36
C ALA A 29 6.25 -13.35 -8.89
N ASP A 30 7.24 -13.28 -8.01
CA ASP A 30 7.06 -12.98 -6.59
C ASP A 30 6.43 -11.61 -6.31
N ALA A 31 6.50 -10.65 -7.26
CA ALA A 31 5.83 -9.35 -7.14
C ALA A 31 4.30 -9.50 -7.10
N LEU A 32 3.75 -10.51 -7.77
CA LEU A 32 2.32 -10.81 -7.74
C LEU A 32 1.80 -11.10 -6.33
N GLY A 33 2.67 -11.49 -5.39
CA GLY A 33 2.32 -11.64 -3.98
C GLY A 33 1.82 -10.35 -3.32
N ASP A 34 2.11 -9.17 -3.87
CA ASP A 34 1.62 -7.88 -3.35
C ASP A 34 0.23 -7.51 -3.89
N ILE A 35 -0.26 -8.24 -4.92
CA ILE A 35 -1.59 -8.06 -5.51
C ILE A 35 -2.47 -9.31 -5.39
N VAL A 36 -2.18 -10.16 -4.40
CA VAL A 36 -3.06 -11.29 -4.07
C VAL A 36 -4.42 -10.76 -3.64
N THR A 37 -5.46 -11.28 -4.28
CA THR A 37 -6.85 -10.89 -4.01
C THR A 37 -7.51 -11.82 -3.00
N SER A 38 -8.53 -11.29 -2.31
CA SER A 38 -9.50 -12.08 -1.56
C SER A 38 -10.89 -11.77 -2.11
N SER A 39 -11.66 -12.79 -2.46
CA SER A 39 -12.98 -12.63 -3.09
C SER A 39 -12.95 -11.73 -4.33
N ASN A 40 -11.88 -11.81 -5.14
CA ASN A 40 -11.64 -10.98 -6.32
C ASN A 40 -11.57 -9.46 -6.02
N THR A 41 -11.17 -9.10 -4.81
CA THR A 41 -10.96 -7.71 -4.39
C THR A 41 -9.52 -7.46 -3.95
N LEU A 42 -9.07 -6.21 -4.07
CA LEU A 42 -7.77 -5.77 -3.62
C LEU A 42 -7.89 -4.42 -2.93
N SER A 43 -7.47 -4.35 -1.68
CA SER A 43 -7.48 -3.12 -0.89
C SER A 43 -6.43 -2.13 -1.36
N VAL A 44 -6.85 -0.87 -1.52
CA VAL A 44 -6.04 0.30 -1.86
C VAL A 44 -6.51 1.50 -1.05
N TRP A 45 -5.78 2.60 -1.10
CA TRP A 45 -6.09 3.79 -0.31
C TRP A 45 -6.05 5.04 -1.16
N LEU A 46 -7.12 5.83 -1.11
CA LEU A 46 -7.22 7.07 -1.87
C LEU A 46 -6.27 8.13 -1.29
N VAL A 47 -5.35 8.59 -2.12
CA VAL A 47 -4.44 9.68 -1.81
C VAL A 47 -4.98 10.96 -2.44
N GLU A 48 -5.05 12.03 -1.66
CA GLU A 48 -5.46 13.34 -2.13
C GLU A 48 -4.45 13.92 -3.14
N ASP A 49 -4.89 14.78 -4.02
CA ASP A 49 -4.07 15.32 -5.12
C ASP A 49 -2.79 16.03 -4.63
N ASP A 50 -2.87 16.68 -3.48
CA ASP A 50 -1.74 17.37 -2.82
C ASP A 50 -0.93 16.43 -1.90
N LYS A 51 -1.29 15.14 -1.83
CA LYS A 51 -0.72 14.13 -0.95
C LYS A 51 -0.80 14.45 0.55
N SER A 52 -1.69 15.38 0.96
CA SER A 52 -1.81 15.85 2.35
C SER A 52 -2.20 14.74 3.33
N ASN A 53 -2.88 13.69 2.87
CA ASN A 53 -3.29 12.54 3.68
C ASN A 53 -2.33 11.34 3.61
N LEU A 54 -1.23 11.42 2.86
CA LEU A 54 -0.33 10.30 2.59
C LEU A 54 0.29 9.73 3.88
N GLU A 55 0.79 10.59 4.77
CA GLU A 55 1.34 10.19 6.06
C GLU A 55 0.31 9.41 6.89
N GLN A 56 -0.92 9.89 6.93
CA GLN A 56 -2.01 9.27 7.70
C GLN A 56 -2.36 7.87 7.16
N ILE A 57 -2.35 7.70 5.84
CA ILE A 57 -2.55 6.40 5.18
C ILE A 57 -1.43 5.44 5.56
N ILE A 58 -0.17 5.91 5.52
CA ILE A 58 0.99 5.08 5.87
C ILE A 58 0.94 4.66 7.34
N ILE A 59 0.58 5.58 8.26
CA ILE A 59 0.36 5.25 9.68
C ILE A 59 -0.71 4.16 9.81
N ALA A 60 -1.84 4.30 9.13
CA ALA A 60 -2.93 3.33 9.18
C ALA A 60 -2.48 1.93 8.74
N LEU A 61 -1.85 1.84 7.59
CA LEU A 61 -1.37 0.57 7.04
C LEU A 61 -0.25 -0.06 7.87
N ALA A 62 0.69 0.76 8.38
CA ALA A 62 1.80 0.27 9.18
C ALA A 62 1.34 -0.18 10.58
N SER A 63 0.40 0.55 11.19
CA SER A 63 -0.16 0.18 12.51
C SER A 63 -0.96 -1.12 12.49
N GLY A 64 -1.48 -1.52 11.33
CA GLY A 64 -2.16 -2.81 11.13
C GLY A 64 -1.23 -4.00 10.85
N CYS A 65 0.09 -3.80 10.85
CA CYS A 65 1.07 -4.87 10.61
C CYS A 65 1.52 -5.54 11.92
N ASP A 66 2.13 -6.73 11.82
CA ASP A 66 2.72 -7.40 12.98
C ASP A 66 3.99 -6.70 13.47
N ASN A 67 4.76 -6.12 12.55
CA ASN A 67 6.00 -5.40 12.82
C ASN A 67 6.14 -4.17 11.93
N ILE A 68 6.87 -3.17 12.42
CA ILE A 68 7.28 -2.01 11.62
C ILE A 68 8.58 -2.35 10.88
N SER A 69 8.60 -2.01 9.62
CA SER A 69 9.76 -2.08 8.72
C SER A 69 9.74 -0.87 7.78
N ASN A 70 10.67 -0.79 6.84
CA ASN A 70 10.54 0.14 5.74
C ASN A 70 9.17 -0.05 5.06
N PHE A 71 8.50 1.06 4.79
CA PHE A 71 7.19 1.05 4.16
C PHE A 71 7.33 1.40 2.68
N ASP A 72 7.18 0.40 1.84
CA ASP A 72 7.20 0.57 0.39
C ASP A 72 5.78 0.64 -0.15
N TYR A 73 5.55 1.52 -1.11
CA TYR A 73 4.25 1.68 -1.75
C TYR A 73 4.37 2.07 -3.22
N ALA A 74 3.31 1.78 -3.96
CA ALA A 74 3.09 2.26 -5.33
C ALA A 74 1.89 3.21 -5.34
N LEU A 75 1.98 4.25 -6.16
CA LEU A 75 0.88 5.18 -6.43
C LEU A 75 0.31 4.88 -7.82
N LEU A 76 -0.96 4.53 -7.87
CA LEU A 76 -1.69 4.13 -9.06
C LEU A 76 -2.63 5.26 -9.49
N ASN A 77 -2.60 5.61 -10.76
CA ASN A 77 -3.52 6.60 -11.32
C ASN A 77 -4.92 5.98 -11.48
N VAL A 78 -5.95 6.65 -10.94
CA VAL A 78 -7.35 6.21 -11.00
C VAL A 78 -7.85 6.13 -12.44
N ASP A 79 -7.51 7.11 -13.29
CA ASP A 79 -7.96 7.13 -14.67
C ASP A 79 -7.40 5.95 -15.47
N LEU A 80 -6.14 5.59 -15.20
CA LEU A 80 -5.52 4.41 -15.81
C LEU A 80 -6.23 3.11 -15.41
N LEU A 81 -6.58 2.96 -14.14
CA LEU A 81 -7.33 1.80 -13.66
C LEU A 81 -8.72 1.72 -14.30
N SER A 82 -9.39 2.87 -14.45
CA SER A 82 -10.68 2.96 -15.13
C SER A 82 -10.56 2.53 -16.61
N ASN A 83 -9.51 2.94 -17.31
CA ASN A 83 -9.23 2.52 -18.69
C ASN A 83 -8.97 1.01 -18.80
N PHE A 84 -8.50 0.36 -17.74
CA PHE A 84 -8.37 -1.09 -17.68
C PHE A 84 -9.68 -1.81 -17.32
N GLY A 85 -10.77 -1.07 -17.11
CA GLY A 85 -12.05 -1.60 -16.68
C GLY A 85 -12.03 -2.12 -15.24
N ILE A 86 -11.12 -1.62 -14.41
CA ILE A 86 -11.04 -1.94 -12.98
C ILE A 86 -11.98 -1.00 -12.23
N LYS A 87 -12.94 -1.58 -11.51
CA LYS A 87 -13.88 -0.84 -10.69
C LYS A 87 -13.27 -0.55 -9.32
N ILE A 88 -13.58 0.65 -8.79
CA ILE A 88 -13.14 1.12 -7.49
C ILE A 88 -14.39 1.36 -6.64
N GLU A 89 -14.48 0.73 -5.48
CA GLU A 89 -15.56 0.91 -4.54
C GLU A 89 -15.08 1.55 -3.24
N THR A 90 -15.91 2.44 -2.70
CA THR A 90 -15.67 3.01 -1.37
C THR A 90 -16.07 1.99 -0.32
N LYS A 91 -15.13 1.68 0.58
CA LYS A 91 -15.35 0.80 1.70
C LYS A 91 -14.54 1.31 2.89
N GLU A 92 -15.17 1.42 4.03
CA GLU A 92 -14.45 1.86 5.24
C GLU A 92 -13.37 0.83 5.63
N GLY A 93 -12.19 1.33 5.97
CA GLY A 93 -11.10 0.50 6.47
C GLY A 93 -11.30 0.10 7.94
N SER A 94 -10.43 -0.79 8.44
CA SER A 94 -10.50 -1.30 9.81
C SER A 94 -9.13 -1.29 10.50
N THR A 95 -8.29 -0.30 10.20
CA THR A 95 -6.98 -0.17 10.83
C THR A 95 -7.06 0.45 12.23
N PRO A 96 -6.03 0.26 13.08
CA PRO A 96 -5.95 0.92 14.39
C PRO A 96 -6.01 2.46 14.31
N TYR A 97 -5.60 3.06 13.20
CA TYR A 97 -5.66 4.50 12.95
C TYR A 97 -6.97 4.87 12.25
N ALA A 98 -8.05 4.97 13.02
CA ALA A 98 -9.42 5.14 12.51
C ALA A 98 -9.62 6.35 11.57
N ARG A 99 -8.88 7.45 11.79
CA ARG A 99 -9.01 8.67 10.97
C ARG A 99 -8.75 8.45 9.48
N ALA A 100 -7.88 7.51 9.15
CA ALA A 100 -7.56 7.21 7.76
C ALA A 100 -8.53 6.23 7.10
N ASN A 101 -9.33 5.48 7.86
CA ASN A 101 -10.18 4.41 7.34
C ASN A 101 -11.19 4.87 6.29
N GLN A 102 -11.57 6.14 6.29
CA GLN A 102 -12.44 6.76 5.27
C GLN A 102 -11.82 6.78 3.86
N TRP A 103 -10.49 6.73 3.74
CA TRP A 103 -9.78 6.73 2.45
C TRP A 103 -9.57 5.33 1.89
N HIS A 104 -9.96 4.28 2.60
CA HIS A 104 -9.89 2.92 2.09
C HIS A 104 -10.82 2.72 0.89
N ARG A 105 -10.34 1.99 -0.10
CA ARG A 105 -11.06 1.59 -1.31
C ARG A 105 -10.76 0.13 -1.62
N ASP A 106 -11.68 -0.52 -2.28
CA ASP A 106 -11.46 -1.84 -2.86
C ASP A 106 -11.47 -1.73 -4.39
N LEU A 107 -10.46 -2.30 -5.04
CA LEU A 107 -10.56 -2.66 -6.44
C LEU A 107 -11.37 -3.94 -6.50
N VAL A 108 -12.48 -3.95 -7.25
CA VAL A 108 -13.44 -5.07 -7.23
C VAL A 108 -13.61 -5.71 -8.59
N GLU A 109 -14.26 -6.88 -8.62
CA GLU A 109 -14.50 -7.67 -9.84
C GLU A 109 -13.20 -7.92 -10.63
N LEU A 110 -12.12 -8.19 -9.91
CA LEU A 110 -10.81 -8.44 -10.49
C LEU A 110 -10.78 -9.81 -11.15
N THR A 111 -10.44 -9.83 -12.44
CA THR A 111 -10.14 -11.03 -13.20
C THR A 111 -8.64 -11.18 -13.36
N THR A 112 -8.17 -12.36 -13.78
CA THR A 112 -6.75 -12.61 -14.08
C THR A 112 -6.18 -11.56 -15.04
N ASN A 113 -6.91 -11.24 -16.11
CA ASN A 113 -6.48 -10.24 -17.10
C ASN A 113 -6.36 -8.83 -16.48
N LYS A 114 -7.30 -8.45 -15.61
CA LYS A 114 -7.23 -7.17 -14.88
C LYS A 114 -6.04 -7.12 -13.93
N LEU A 115 -5.72 -8.23 -13.27
CA LEU A 115 -4.53 -8.33 -12.40
C LEU A 115 -3.23 -8.19 -13.19
N PHE A 116 -3.12 -8.78 -14.37
CA PHE A 116 -1.94 -8.59 -15.22
C PHE A 116 -1.78 -7.14 -15.66
N LYS A 117 -2.86 -6.48 -16.08
CA LYS A 117 -2.84 -5.05 -16.40
C LYS A 117 -2.47 -4.18 -15.19
N LEU A 118 -2.97 -4.53 -14.01
CA LEU A 118 -2.61 -3.86 -12.76
C LEU A 118 -1.12 -4.03 -12.44
N ALA A 119 -0.58 -5.24 -12.59
CA ALA A 119 0.84 -5.51 -12.39
C ALA A 119 1.70 -4.70 -13.38
N GLU A 120 1.34 -4.66 -14.63
CA GLU A 120 2.01 -3.84 -15.65
C GLU A 120 1.97 -2.35 -15.30
N ALA A 121 0.81 -1.82 -14.91
CA ALA A 121 0.67 -0.44 -14.46
C ALA A 121 1.56 -0.13 -13.24
N MET A 122 1.60 -1.03 -12.27
CA MET A 122 2.45 -0.88 -11.08
C MET A 122 3.94 -0.92 -11.43
N PHE A 123 4.33 -1.70 -12.42
CA PHE A 123 5.73 -1.83 -12.81
C PHE A 123 6.22 -0.68 -13.70
N ILE A 124 5.45 -0.31 -14.72
CA ILE A 124 5.88 0.63 -15.75
C ILE A 124 5.48 2.07 -15.43
N LEU A 125 4.27 2.26 -14.90
CA LEU A 125 3.58 3.56 -14.90
C LEU A 125 3.36 4.15 -13.49
N SER A 126 3.71 3.43 -12.42
CA SER A 126 3.51 3.94 -11.06
C SER A 126 4.79 4.47 -10.45
N ASP A 127 4.65 5.55 -9.67
CA ASP A 127 5.68 5.96 -8.74
C ASP A 127 5.76 4.95 -7.59
N ARG A 128 6.96 4.47 -7.29
CA ARG A 128 7.23 3.54 -6.21
C ARG A 128 8.21 4.16 -5.23
N GLU A 129 7.74 4.37 -4.02
CA GLU A 129 8.47 5.12 -3.02
C GLU A 129 8.70 4.27 -1.75
N ARG A 130 9.62 4.72 -0.92
CA ARG A 130 9.94 4.11 0.37
C ARG A 130 9.95 5.15 1.46
N VAL A 131 9.30 4.85 2.57
CA VAL A 131 9.47 5.55 3.84
C VAL A 131 10.29 4.67 4.78
N ALA A 132 11.34 5.24 5.36
CA ALA A 132 12.22 4.51 6.27
C ALA A 132 11.49 4.06 7.54
N GLU A 133 11.83 2.89 8.06
CA GLU A 133 11.26 2.33 9.30
C GLU A 133 11.27 3.33 10.45
N LYS A 134 12.38 4.04 10.66
CA LYS A 134 12.50 5.05 11.73
C LYS A 134 11.46 6.16 11.61
N THR A 135 11.18 6.63 10.40
CA THR A 135 10.17 7.66 10.15
C THR A 135 8.78 7.14 10.46
N VAL A 136 8.43 5.95 9.97
CA VAL A 136 7.14 5.30 10.23
C VAL A 136 6.95 5.08 11.74
N LEU A 137 7.99 4.60 12.43
CA LEU A 137 7.96 4.39 13.88
C LEU A 137 7.70 5.69 14.63
N ASN A 138 8.35 6.79 14.26
CA ASN A 138 8.14 8.10 14.88
C ASN A 138 6.69 8.59 14.69
N TRP A 139 6.16 8.47 13.48
CA TRP A 139 4.76 8.83 13.20
C TRP A 139 3.75 8.04 14.04
N ILE A 140 3.97 6.73 14.21
CA ILE A 140 3.11 5.89 15.06
C ILE A 140 3.27 6.28 16.54
N LYS A 141 4.50 6.56 17.02
CA LYS A 141 4.74 7.06 18.38
C LYS A 141 3.96 8.35 18.65
N ASP A 142 4.02 9.29 17.73
CA ASP A 142 3.30 10.55 17.84
C ASP A 142 1.79 10.36 17.81
N ALA A 143 1.29 9.49 16.95
CA ALA A 143 -0.15 9.17 16.89
C ALA A 143 -0.66 8.50 18.19
N VAL A 144 0.14 7.63 18.82
CA VAL A 144 -0.18 7.02 20.12
C VAL A 144 -0.15 8.09 21.23
N ARG A 145 0.90 8.93 21.26
CA ARG A 145 1.04 10.01 22.26
C ARG A 145 -0.13 11.00 22.19
N ASN A 146 -0.60 11.30 20.99
CA ASN A 146 -1.71 12.21 20.74
C ASN A 146 -3.08 11.54 20.90
N GLY A 147 -3.16 10.30 21.36
CA GLY A 147 -4.42 9.56 21.54
C GLY A 147 -5.17 9.20 20.25
N GLN A 148 -4.49 9.27 19.09
CA GLN A 148 -5.08 8.95 17.79
C GLN A 148 -5.05 7.44 17.48
N ILE A 149 -4.15 6.71 18.15
CA ILE A 149 -4.08 5.24 18.13
C ILE A 149 -4.11 4.75 19.58
N ASP A 150 -4.99 3.80 19.86
CA ASP A 150 -4.98 3.03 21.09
C ASP A 150 -3.84 2.01 21.04
N LYS A 151 -2.84 2.15 21.92
CA LYS A 151 -1.67 1.26 22.00
C LYS A 151 -2.07 -0.21 22.14
N THR A 152 -3.21 -0.51 22.76
CA THR A 152 -3.71 -1.88 22.96
C THR A 152 -4.17 -2.56 21.67
N LYS A 153 -4.44 -1.78 20.62
CA LYS A 153 -4.82 -2.29 19.29
C LYS A 153 -3.62 -2.60 18.39
N LEU A 154 -2.41 -2.26 18.83
CA LEU A 154 -1.19 -2.54 18.09
C LEU A 154 -0.68 -3.95 18.40
N SER A 155 -0.01 -4.56 17.44
CA SER A 155 0.66 -5.84 17.65
C SER A 155 1.76 -5.76 18.72
N ALA A 156 2.08 -6.90 19.32
CA ALA A 156 3.17 -6.98 20.30
C ALA A 156 4.53 -6.57 19.69
N GLY A 157 4.76 -6.88 18.40
CA GLY A 157 5.98 -6.49 17.69
C GLY A 157 6.14 -4.98 17.54
N ILE A 158 5.03 -4.27 17.30
CA ILE A 158 5.01 -2.81 17.23
C ILE A 158 5.15 -2.23 18.64
N THR A 159 4.35 -2.70 19.59
CA THR A 159 4.36 -2.18 20.96
C THR A 159 5.75 -2.22 21.59
N LYS A 160 6.51 -3.31 21.38
CA LYS A 160 7.90 -3.45 21.86
C LYS A 160 8.85 -2.40 21.28
N LYS A 161 8.60 -1.89 20.08
CA LYS A 161 9.42 -0.86 19.43
C LYS A 161 9.03 0.57 19.87
N LEU A 162 7.85 0.72 20.50
CA LEU A 162 7.38 2.00 21.00
C LEU A 162 7.95 2.34 22.39
N ASP A 163 8.29 1.33 23.16
CA ASP A 163 8.93 1.45 24.47
C ASP A 163 10.41 1.77 24.29
#